data_7d1786f8338ca0d95e3f427c01094b86
#
_entry.id   7d1786f8338ca0d95e3f427c01094b86
#
_cell.length_a   1.000
_cell.length_b   1.000
_cell.length_c   1.000
_cell.angle_alpha   90.00
_cell.angle_beta   90.00
_cell.angle_gamma   90.00
#
_symmetry.space_group_name_H-M   'P 1'
#
loop_
_entity.id
_entity.type
_entity.pdbx_description
1 polymer ?
#
loop_
_entity_poly.entity_id
_entity_poly.type
_entity_poly.pdbx_seq_one_letter_code
_entity_poly.pdbx_strand_id
1 'polypeptide(L)'
;MYKHILIAVENSESDRAVLDHVEPLARMTGARLLLVHVADGWAARHFDELKLRESEEIRQDREYLRRISEELTRRGFDVRARLAMGDPATELSKVAVEEGVDLIAMSTHGHRFLNDLFRGATADRVRHNVQIPVLMVRAVKSAVTAQ
;
A
#
# COMPACT_ATOMS: atom_id res chain seq x y z
N MET A 1 4.96 -17.09 12.91
CA MET A 1 5.29 -17.17 11.49
C MET A 1 5.58 -15.79 10.93
N TYR A 2 4.60 -15.00 10.53
CA TYR A 2 4.88 -13.63 10.09
C TYR A 2 5.02 -12.70 11.27
N LYS A 3 6.07 -11.88 11.27
CA LYS A 3 6.37 -10.93 12.36
C LYS A 3 6.21 -9.48 11.95
N HIS A 4 6.35 -9.19 10.67
CA HIS A 4 6.29 -7.83 10.17
C HIS A 4 5.72 -7.82 8.74
N ILE A 5 4.51 -7.32 8.59
CA ILE A 5 3.78 -7.33 7.32
C ILE A 5 3.73 -5.92 6.75
N LEU A 6 4.23 -5.77 5.52
CA LEU A 6 4.07 -4.54 4.77
C LEU A 6 2.75 -4.59 4.01
N ILE A 7 1.94 -3.56 4.15
CA ILE A 7 0.68 -3.41 3.40
C ILE A 7 0.84 -2.22 2.46
N ALA A 8 0.82 -2.50 1.16
CA ALA A 8 0.85 -1.45 0.16
C ALA A 8 -0.54 -0.88 -0.02
N VAL A 9 -0.71 0.42 0.28
CA VAL A 9 -1.99 1.11 0.16
C VAL A 9 -1.91 2.17 -0.92
N GLU A 10 -3.01 2.41 -1.60
CA GLU A 10 -3.08 3.31 -2.75
C GLU A 10 -3.93 4.55 -2.49
N ASN A 11 -4.59 4.63 -1.35
CA ASN A 11 -5.64 5.61 -1.07
C ASN A 11 -6.82 5.42 -2.03
N SER A 12 -7.27 4.19 -2.13
CA SER A 12 -8.41 3.79 -2.97
C SER A 12 -9.26 2.73 -2.27
N GLU A 13 -10.40 2.41 -2.86
CA GLU A 13 -11.31 1.40 -2.30
C GLU A 13 -10.67 0.01 -2.21
N SER A 14 -9.69 -0.28 -3.07
CA SER A 14 -9.02 -1.57 -3.05
C SER A 14 -8.24 -1.82 -1.76
N ASP A 15 -7.89 -0.78 -1.03
CA ASP A 15 -7.16 -0.91 0.23
C ASP A 15 -7.99 -1.64 1.29
N ARG A 16 -9.30 -1.44 1.30
CA ARG A 16 -10.18 -2.10 2.28
C ARG A 16 -10.12 -3.62 2.13
N ALA A 17 -10.10 -4.13 0.92
CA ALA A 17 -10.01 -5.57 0.69
C ALA A 17 -8.71 -6.14 1.24
N VAL A 18 -7.60 -5.44 1.05
CA VAL A 18 -6.29 -5.88 1.56
C VAL A 18 -6.29 -5.84 3.09
N LEU A 19 -6.76 -4.74 3.68
CA LEU A 19 -6.80 -4.59 5.13
C LEU A 19 -7.68 -5.65 5.78
N ASP A 20 -8.87 -5.87 5.24
CA ASP A 20 -9.81 -6.87 5.77
C ASP A 20 -9.23 -8.28 5.74
N HIS A 21 -8.39 -8.56 4.76
CA HIS A 21 -7.73 -9.86 4.65
C HIS A 21 -6.54 -9.98 5.59
N VAL A 22 -5.75 -8.92 5.74
CA VAL A 22 -4.52 -8.94 6.54
C VAL A 22 -4.79 -8.85 8.05
N GLU A 23 -5.83 -8.13 8.46
CA GLU A 23 -6.13 -7.98 9.89
C GLU A 23 -6.24 -9.31 10.63
N PRO A 24 -7.05 -10.29 10.16
CA PRO A 24 -7.10 -11.59 10.84
C PRO A 24 -5.76 -12.31 10.85
N LEU A 25 -5.02 -12.23 9.77
CA LEU A 25 -3.70 -12.85 9.68
C LEU A 25 -2.74 -12.24 10.70
N ALA A 26 -2.73 -10.92 10.82
CA ALA A 26 -1.89 -10.23 11.78
C ALA A 26 -2.28 -10.57 13.23
N ARG A 27 -3.58 -10.73 13.50
CA ARG A 27 -4.03 -11.16 14.83
C ARG A 27 -3.54 -12.56 15.18
N MET A 28 -3.62 -13.46 14.22
CA MET A 28 -3.17 -14.85 14.43
C MET A 28 -1.68 -14.94 14.66
N THR A 29 -0.89 -14.12 13.99
CA THR A 29 0.57 -14.19 14.03
C THR A 29 1.21 -13.24 15.02
N GLY A 30 0.47 -12.25 15.51
CA GLY A 30 1.04 -11.18 16.33
C GLY A 30 1.94 -10.24 15.54
N ALA A 31 1.78 -10.18 14.23
CA ALA A 31 2.65 -9.39 13.37
C ALA A 31 2.44 -7.89 13.54
N ARG A 32 3.53 -7.13 13.43
CA ARG A 32 3.47 -5.66 13.29
C ARG A 32 3.10 -5.33 11.85
N LEU A 33 2.44 -4.19 11.66
CA LEU A 33 2.01 -3.73 10.36
C LEU A 33 2.77 -2.48 9.93
N LEU A 34 3.19 -2.45 8.68
CA LEU A 34 3.80 -1.28 8.07
C LEU A 34 2.96 -0.89 6.85
N LEU A 35 2.25 0.23 6.96
CA LEU A 35 1.51 0.78 5.84
C LEU A 35 2.46 1.59 4.97
N VAL A 36 2.48 1.31 3.67
CA VAL A 36 3.32 2.05 2.73
C VAL A 36 2.47 2.53 1.57
N HIS A 37 2.54 3.83 1.32
CA HIS A 37 2.00 4.44 0.11
C HIS A 37 3.15 5.04 -0.69
N VAL A 38 3.15 4.81 -1.99
CA VAL A 38 4.15 5.37 -2.88
C VAL A 38 3.49 6.43 -3.75
N ALA A 39 3.89 7.69 -3.55
CA ALA A 39 3.44 8.79 -4.38
C ALA A 39 4.17 8.76 -5.72
N ASP A 40 3.47 9.20 -6.78
CA ASP A 40 4.00 9.14 -8.13
C ASP A 40 5.29 9.97 -8.28
N GLY A 41 6.36 9.32 -8.73
CA GLY A 41 7.64 9.97 -8.97
C GLY A 41 7.62 10.96 -10.12
N TRP A 42 6.62 10.91 -11.00
CA TRP A 42 6.50 11.89 -12.08
C TRP A 42 6.30 13.30 -11.53
N ALA A 43 5.46 13.44 -10.53
CA ALA A 43 5.23 14.73 -9.87
C ALA A 43 6.52 15.28 -9.25
N ALA A 44 7.32 14.40 -8.66
CA ALA A 44 8.60 14.81 -8.07
C ALA A 44 9.59 15.34 -9.11
N ARG A 45 9.56 14.79 -10.34
CA ARG A 45 10.43 15.24 -11.41
C ARG A 45 10.01 16.57 -12.03
N HIS A 46 8.75 16.95 -11.87
CA HIS A 46 8.18 18.18 -12.40
C HIS A 46 7.81 19.16 -11.29
N PHE A 47 8.58 19.10 -10.22
CA PHE A 47 8.33 19.83 -8.98
C PHE A 47 8.06 21.33 -9.16
N ASP A 48 8.85 22.00 -10.01
CA ASP A 48 8.76 23.45 -10.20
C ASP A 48 7.45 23.89 -10.86
N GLU A 49 6.86 23.02 -11.69
CA GLU A 49 5.62 23.34 -12.43
C GLU A 49 4.37 22.97 -11.66
N LEU A 50 4.46 21.96 -10.76
CA LEU A 50 3.30 21.38 -10.10
C LEU A 50 3.36 21.46 -8.58
N LYS A 51 4.22 22.31 -8.05
CA LYS A 51 4.52 22.43 -6.62
C LYS A 51 3.28 22.48 -5.72
N LEU A 52 2.26 23.24 -6.10
CA LEU A 52 1.03 23.36 -5.31
C LEU A 52 0.17 22.10 -5.36
N ARG A 53 0.06 21.47 -6.54
CA ARG A 53 -0.70 20.24 -6.71
C ARG A 53 -0.06 19.08 -5.97
N GLU A 54 1.26 18.98 -6.08
CA GLU A 54 2.03 17.94 -5.43
C GLU A 54 1.92 18.01 -3.91
N SER A 55 2.04 19.20 -3.34
CA SER A 55 1.94 19.35 -1.90
C SER A 55 0.53 19.03 -1.38
N GLU A 56 -0.52 19.30 -2.16
CA GLU A 56 -1.89 18.94 -1.81
C GLU A 56 -2.10 17.43 -1.86
N GLU A 57 -1.67 16.76 -2.93
CA GLU A 57 -1.75 15.31 -3.05
C GLU A 57 -0.98 14.60 -1.96
N ILE A 58 0.24 15.02 -1.72
CA ILE A 58 1.09 14.44 -0.67
C ILE A 58 0.46 14.64 0.71
N ARG A 59 -0.12 15.81 0.95
CA ARG A 59 -0.82 16.08 2.21
C ARG A 59 -2.01 15.16 2.40
N GLN A 60 -2.78 14.93 1.33
CA GLN A 60 -3.93 14.02 1.37
C GLN A 60 -3.48 12.58 1.62
N ASP A 61 -2.40 12.15 0.99
CA ASP A 61 -1.86 10.82 1.17
C ASP A 61 -1.33 10.62 2.60
N ARG A 62 -0.65 11.62 3.16
CA ARG A 62 -0.20 11.57 4.55
C ARG A 62 -1.37 11.50 5.52
N GLU A 63 -2.41 12.29 5.28
CA GLU A 63 -3.61 12.29 6.10
C GLU A 63 -4.33 10.94 6.03
N TYR A 64 -4.40 10.35 4.85
CA TYR A 64 -4.95 9.01 4.66
C TYR A 64 -4.19 7.97 5.46
N LEU A 65 -2.85 7.96 5.35
CA LEU A 65 -2.00 7.04 6.10
C LEU A 65 -2.17 7.21 7.61
N ARG A 66 -2.24 8.46 8.07
CA ARG A 66 -2.46 8.77 9.49
C ARG A 66 -3.79 8.18 9.97
N ARG A 67 -4.85 8.41 9.22
CA ARG A 67 -6.19 7.94 9.57
C ARG A 67 -6.27 6.42 9.65
N ILE A 68 -5.70 5.72 8.66
CA ILE A 68 -5.69 4.26 8.67
C ILE A 68 -4.81 3.71 9.79
N SER A 69 -3.66 4.32 10.04
CA SER A 69 -2.79 3.95 11.16
C SER A 69 -3.51 4.08 12.49
N GLU A 70 -4.21 5.18 12.71
CA GLU A 70 -4.96 5.40 13.95
C GLU A 70 -6.09 4.39 14.10
N GLU A 71 -6.81 4.10 13.03
CA GLU A 71 -7.88 3.11 13.04
C GLU A 71 -7.35 1.73 13.45
N LEU A 72 -6.26 1.29 12.84
CA LEU A 72 -5.67 -0.01 13.14
C LEU A 72 -5.08 -0.04 14.56
N THR A 73 -4.48 1.06 14.99
CA THR A 73 -3.96 1.16 16.36
C THR A 73 -5.09 1.03 17.37
N ARG A 74 -6.23 1.66 17.14
CA ARG A 74 -7.41 1.52 18.02
C ARG A 74 -7.93 0.09 18.07
N ARG A 75 -7.71 -0.67 17.00
CA ARG A 75 -8.09 -2.09 16.95
C ARG A 75 -7.05 -3.02 17.59
N GLY A 76 -5.98 -2.46 18.14
CA GLY A 76 -4.97 -3.21 18.89
C GLY A 76 -3.76 -3.66 18.10
N PHE A 77 -3.56 -3.16 16.86
CA PHE A 77 -2.39 -3.50 16.07
C PHE A 77 -1.23 -2.54 16.36
N ASP A 78 -0.02 -3.06 16.25
CA ASP A 78 1.20 -2.26 16.24
C ASP A 78 1.45 -1.82 14.80
N VAL A 79 1.22 -0.55 14.51
CA VAL A 79 1.20 -0.01 13.15
C VAL A 79 2.16 1.15 13.00
N ARG A 80 2.92 1.13 11.91
CA ARG A 80 3.69 2.27 11.45
C ARG A 80 3.29 2.58 10.01
N ALA A 81 3.50 3.82 9.59
CA ALA A 81 3.19 4.25 8.24
C ALA A 81 4.39 4.95 7.62
N ARG A 82 4.59 4.75 6.33
CA ARG A 82 5.66 5.36 5.58
C ARG A 82 5.16 5.81 4.22
N LEU A 83 5.43 7.07 3.87
CA LEU A 83 5.16 7.61 2.55
C LEU A 83 6.48 7.63 1.78
N ALA A 84 6.50 6.95 0.64
CA ALA A 84 7.64 6.94 -0.27
C ALA A 84 7.28 7.66 -1.55
N MET A 85 8.28 8.08 -2.30
CA MET A 85 8.11 8.76 -3.57
C MET A 85 8.95 8.08 -4.63
N GLY A 86 8.38 7.87 -5.81
CA GLY A 86 9.09 7.29 -6.92
C GLY A 86 8.27 6.25 -7.67
N ASP A 87 8.97 5.30 -8.26
CA ASP A 87 8.35 4.18 -8.93
C ASP A 87 7.79 3.20 -7.90
N PRO A 88 6.50 2.88 -7.93
CA PRO A 88 5.88 2.05 -6.89
C PRO A 88 6.58 0.72 -6.63
N ALA A 89 6.89 -0.04 -7.68
CA ALA A 89 7.50 -1.36 -7.50
C ALA A 89 8.91 -1.24 -6.90
N THR A 90 9.69 -0.27 -7.36
CA THR A 90 11.04 -0.03 -6.88
C THR A 90 11.03 0.39 -5.42
N GLU A 91 10.18 1.35 -5.08
CA GLU A 91 10.11 1.88 -3.72
C GLU A 91 9.54 0.88 -2.73
N LEU A 92 8.50 0.13 -3.10
CA LEU A 92 7.95 -0.93 -2.24
C LEU A 92 9.00 -2.00 -1.94
N SER A 93 9.73 -2.43 -2.97
CA SER A 93 10.79 -3.42 -2.81
C SER A 93 11.89 -2.93 -1.89
N LYS A 94 12.30 -1.68 -2.08
CA LYS A 94 13.33 -1.04 -1.25
C LYS A 94 12.90 -0.94 0.21
N VAL A 95 11.70 -0.44 0.46
CA VAL A 95 11.16 -0.30 1.82
C VAL A 95 11.04 -1.67 2.49
N ALA A 96 10.55 -2.66 1.76
CA ALA A 96 10.38 -4.02 2.30
C ALA A 96 11.70 -4.58 2.82
N VAL A 97 12.77 -4.40 2.06
CA VAL A 97 14.11 -4.88 2.44
C VAL A 97 14.66 -4.05 3.60
N GLU A 98 14.58 -2.73 3.52
CA GLU A 98 15.07 -1.82 4.57
C GLU A 98 14.42 -2.07 5.92
N GLU A 99 13.11 -2.31 5.91
CA GLU A 99 12.34 -2.50 7.14
C GLU A 99 12.33 -3.94 7.64
N GLY A 100 12.89 -4.86 6.86
CA GLY A 100 12.97 -6.26 7.24
C GLY A 100 11.62 -6.95 7.35
N VAL A 101 10.69 -6.63 6.47
CA VAL A 101 9.37 -7.27 6.48
C VAL A 101 9.47 -8.70 5.96
N ASP A 102 8.59 -9.57 6.43
CA ASP A 102 8.56 -10.97 6.02
C ASP A 102 7.32 -11.35 5.21
N LEU A 103 6.45 -10.40 4.96
CA LEU A 103 5.31 -10.55 4.06
C LEU A 103 4.94 -9.20 3.46
N ILE A 104 4.66 -9.17 2.16
CA ILE A 104 4.13 -7.98 1.48
C ILE A 104 2.70 -8.32 1.06
N ALA A 105 1.75 -7.49 1.45
CA ALA A 105 0.35 -7.63 1.03
C ALA A 105 -0.04 -6.45 0.17
N MET A 106 -0.67 -6.73 -0.96
CA MET A 106 -1.08 -5.69 -1.89
C MET A 106 -2.28 -6.13 -2.71
N SER A 107 -2.98 -5.15 -3.28
CA SER A 107 -4.11 -5.43 -4.17
C SER A 107 -3.62 -5.79 -5.57
N THR A 108 -4.34 -6.69 -6.22
CA THR A 108 -4.06 -7.02 -7.62
C THR A 108 -4.58 -5.94 -8.57
N HIS A 109 -5.54 -5.11 -8.13
CA HIS A 109 -6.18 -4.10 -8.95
C HIS A 109 -6.29 -2.79 -8.20
N GLY A 110 -5.51 -1.77 -8.61
CA GLY A 110 -5.64 -0.43 -8.10
C GLY A 110 -6.66 0.36 -8.91
N HIS A 111 -7.54 1.10 -8.24
CA HIS A 111 -8.52 1.96 -8.90
C HIS A 111 -7.92 3.18 -9.57
N ARG A 112 -6.75 3.60 -9.15
CA ARG A 112 -6.07 4.76 -9.73
C ARG A 112 -5.55 4.50 -11.13
N PHE A 113 -5.36 3.22 -11.47
CA PHE A 113 -4.87 2.82 -12.78
C PHE A 113 -6.04 2.27 -13.60
N LEU A 114 -6.71 3.16 -14.31
CA LEU A 114 -7.80 2.80 -15.21
C LEU A 114 -7.31 2.01 -16.43
N ASN A 115 -6.01 1.94 -16.61
CA ASN A 115 -5.38 1.24 -17.73
C ASN A 115 -5.10 -0.20 -17.35
N ASP A 116 -5.65 -1.13 -18.13
CA ASP A 116 -5.43 -2.57 -17.93
C ASP A 116 -3.96 -2.97 -17.95
N LEU A 117 -3.12 -2.17 -18.63
CA LEU A 117 -1.70 -2.41 -18.73
C LEU A 117 -0.96 -2.34 -17.38
N PHE A 118 -1.53 -1.66 -16.40
CA PHE A 118 -0.89 -1.52 -15.09
C PHE A 118 -1.47 -2.44 -14.03
N ARG A 119 -2.51 -3.20 -14.38
CA ARG A 119 -3.12 -4.15 -13.43
C ARG A 119 -2.14 -5.27 -13.13
N GLY A 120 -1.76 -5.37 -11.88
CA GLY A 120 -0.83 -6.40 -11.44
C GLY A 120 0.63 -6.17 -11.82
N ALA A 121 0.94 -5.15 -12.63
CA ALA A 121 2.32 -4.88 -13.05
C ALA A 121 3.22 -4.54 -11.85
N THR A 122 2.73 -3.73 -10.92
CA THR A 122 3.48 -3.38 -9.72
C THR A 122 3.72 -4.63 -8.87
N ALA A 123 2.67 -5.43 -8.64
CA ALA A 123 2.78 -6.64 -7.85
C ALA A 123 3.75 -7.64 -8.49
N ASP A 124 3.68 -7.78 -9.80
CA ASP A 124 4.55 -8.69 -10.54
C ASP A 124 6.01 -8.27 -10.44
N ARG A 125 6.29 -6.97 -10.59
CA ARG A 125 7.64 -6.44 -10.45
C ARG A 125 8.18 -6.55 -9.03
N VAL A 126 7.35 -6.30 -8.03
CA VAL A 126 7.73 -6.49 -6.62
C VAL A 126 8.11 -7.95 -6.39
N ARG A 127 7.28 -8.87 -6.85
CA ARG A 127 7.52 -10.30 -6.72
C ARG A 127 8.87 -10.72 -7.32
N HIS A 128 9.26 -10.10 -8.43
CA HIS A 128 10.56 -10.38 -9.06
C HIS A 128 11.73 -9.70 -8.35
N ASN A 129 11.49 -8.57 -7.68
CA ASN A 129 12.55 -7.78 -7.07
C ASN A 129 12.97 -8.27 -5.67
N VAL A 130 12.11 -8.99 -4.99
CA VAL A 130 12.36 -9.43 -3.60
C VAL A 130 12.12 -10.93 -3.45
N GLN A 131 12.74 -11.50 -2.42
CA GLN A 131 12.52 -12.90 -2.05
C GLN A 131 11.50 -13.02 -0.92
N ILE A 132 10.83 -11.95 -0.58
CA ILE A 132 9.80 -11.91 0.44
C ILE A 132 8.48 -12.40 -0.19
N PRO A 133 7.71 -13.27 0.49
CA PRO A 133 6.41 -13.67 -0.01
C PRO A 133 5.49 -12.49 -0.25
N VAL A 134 4.74 -12.53 -1.35
CA VAL A 134 3.79 -11.48 -1.71
C VAL A 134 2.39 -12.06 -1.72
N LEU A 135 1.52 -11.50 -0.88
CA LEU A 135 0.11 -11.86 -0.81
C LEU A 135 -0.66 -10.86 -1.68
N MET A 136 -1.28 -11.37 -2.74
CA MET A 136 -2.05 -10.55 -3.66
C MET A 136 -3.53 -10.73 -3.36
N VAL A 137 -4.18 -9.66 -2.92
CA VAL A 137 -5.60 -9.68 -2.58
C VAL A 137 -6.40 -9.03 -3.71
N ARG A 138 -7.36 -9.75 -4.21
CA ARG A 138 -8.21 -9.22 -5.26
C ARG A 138 -9.29 -8.33 -4.66
N ALA A 139 -9.31 -7.08 -5.10
CA ALA A 139 -10.37 -6.16 -4.72
C ALA A 139 -11.60 -6.50 -5.55
N VAL A 140 -12.65 -6.95 -4.88
CA VAL A 140 -13.94 -7.22 -5.52
C VAL A 140 -14.76 -5.94 -5.47
N LYS A 141 -15.35 -5.54 -6.60
CA LYS A 141 -16.28 -4.42 -6.59
C LYS A 141 -17.39 -4.75 -5.59
N SER A 142 -17.66 -3.81 -4.70
CA SER A 142 -18.70 -3.99 -3.70
C SER A 142 -20.03 -4.38 -4.38
N ALA A 143 -20.64 -5.46 -3.92
CA ALA A 143 -21.94 -5.90 -4.42
C ALA A 143 -23.04 -4.85 -4.19
N VAL A 144 -22.81 -3.91 -3.30
CA VAL A 144 -23.74 -2.81 -3.00
C VAL A 144 -23.94 -1.92 -4.21
N THR A 145 -22.96 -1.82 -5.10
CA THR A 145 -23.09 -1.01 -6.31
C THR A 145 -23.92 -1.68 -7.38
N ALA A 146 -24.26 -2.95 -7.24
CA ALA A 146 -25.09 -3.68 -8.18
C ALA A 146 -26.59 -3.49 -7.93
N GLN A 147 -26.95 -2.80 -6.91
CA GLN A 147 -28.32 -2.46 -6.58
C GLN A 147 -28.59 -1.03 -6.99
#